data_6c105285d3d52590659ed0b4bddcbfd4
#
_entry.id   6c105285d3d52590659ed0b4bddcbfd4
#
_cell.length_a   1.000
_cell.length_b   1.000
_cell.length_c   1.000
_cell.angle_alpha   90.00
_cell.angle_beta   90.00
_cell.angle_gamma   90.00
#
_symmetry.space_group_name_H-M   'P 1'
#
loop_
_entity.id
_entity.type
_entity.pdbx_description
1 polymer ?
#
loop_
_entity_poly.entity_id
_entity_poly.type
_entity_poly.pdbx_seq_one_letter_code
_entity_poly.pdbx_strand_id
1 'polypeptide(L)'
;MAKEKKVEQITDMEVDFAQWYTDICRKAELVEYASVKGFTILRPYGYAIWENIQRIMDAEFKKTGHENVAMPVLIPESLLKKEGELVNGFAPEVAWVTMGGSEKLEERLAFRPTSETMFCDHWSRVLQTYRELPMLYNQWCSVIRWEKTTRPFLRSREFWWQEGHTIHETAEEAKAETEQQLKCYADFFENVLAIPVVPGRKTEKEKFAGAEATYTVECMMKDRKALQGATSHYFGDKFSRAYDVTFAGRDNKLQYPVQTSWGSTTRMIGAVIMTHGDNNGLVLPPRIAPVQAVVIPIAAHKKPEVAEAAKELKARLLAIDVRTKLDDSDQSMGWKCAEYEMRGVPLRIEIGPRDLENGQCCIVRRDNGEKTFVALDTLESAVKELLDRIHDNMLERARANLEENTFDLSTWEEVKEMASGRGGFARTKWCGSRECELGMKEKAGVSSRCMPLRQSGTKGKCVFCGKEATTDIYWGVAY
;
A
#
# COMPACT_ATOMS: atom_id res chain seq x y z
N MET A 1 1.71 -41.61 -8.94
CA MET A 1 0.49 -40.89 -8.52
C MET A 1 0.90 -39.51 -8.07
N ALA A 2 0.49 -38.45 -8.75
CA ALA A 2 0.71 -37.08 -8.29
C ALA A 2 -0.04 -36.90 -6.96
N LYS A 3 0.64 -36.37 -5.94
CA LYS A 3 -0.02 -36.05 -4.67
C LYS A 3 -1.12 -35.01 -4.96
N GLU A 4 -2.34 -35.34 -4.62
CA GLU A 4 -3.47 -34.40 -4.67
C GLU A 4 -3.11 -33.15 -3.85
N LYS A 5 -3.16 -31.98 -4.49
CA LYS A 5 -2.85 -30.71 -3.81
C LYS A 5 -3.98 -30.42 -2.83
N LYS A 6 -3.74 -30.61 -1.54
CA LYS A 6 -4.70 -30.23 -0.49
C LYS A 6 -4.61 -28.72 -0.25
N VAL A 7 -5.75 -28.05 -0.12
CA VAL A 7 -5.80 -26.70 0.43
C VAL A 7 -5.50 -26.81 1.91
N GLU A 8 -4.36 -26.27 2.32
CA GLU A 8 -3.92 -26.35 3.72
C GLU A 8 -4.65 -25.31 4.56
N GLN A 9 -5.01 -25.68 5.78
CA GLN A 9 -5.51 -24.72 6.76
C GLN A 9 -4.43 -23.71 7.12
N ILE A 10 -4.84 -22.48 7.37
CA ILE A 10 -3.98 -21.40 7.90
C ILE A 10 -4.14 -21.29 9.41
N THR A 11 -3.17 -20.71 10.08
CA THR A 11 -3.23 -20.41 11.51
C THR A 11 -4.44 -19.51 11.78
N ASP A 12 -5.15 -19.72 12.88
CA ASP A 12 -6.23 -18.84 13.29
C ASP A 12 -5.68 -17.45 13.69
N MET A 13 -6.29 -16.38 13.15
CA MET A 13 -5.79 -15.02 13.37
C MET A 13 -5.88 -14.57 14.83
N GLU A 14 -6.83 -15.11 15.62
CA GLU A 14 -6.97 -14.79 17.04
C GLU A 14 -5.92 -15.50 17.89
N VAL A 15 -5.34 -16.61 17.40
CA VAL A 15 -4.28 -17.36 18.08
C VAL A 15 -2.91 -16.75 17.78
N ASP A 16 -2.60 -16.51 16.51
CA ASP A 16 -1.33 -15.89 16.08
C ASP A 16 -1.54 -15.10 14.79
N PHE A 17 -1.80 -13.81 14.94
CA PHE A 17 -2.02 -12.90 13.80
C PHE A 17 -0.80 -12.80 12.87
N ALA A 18 0.41 -12.90 13.42
CA ALA A 18 1.64 -12.80 12.64
C ALA A 18 1.87 -14.05 11.78
N GLN A 19 1.58 -15.24 12.31
CA GLN A 19 1.66 -16.48 11.57
C GLN A 19 0.51 -16.59 10.56
N TRP A 20 -0.72 -16.22 10.95
CA TRP A 20 -1.87 -16.14 10.05
C TRP A 20 -1.56 -15.28 8.81
N TYR A 21 -0.98 -14.09 9.01
CA TYR A 21 -0.57 -13.21 7.93
C TYR A 21 0.45 -13.89 6.99
N THR A 22 1.46 -14.52 7.57
CA THR A 22 2.51 -15.21 6.79
C THR A 22 1.96 -16.40 6.02
N ASP A 23 1.04 -17.15 6.64
CA ASP A 23 0.37 -18.28 6.01
C ASP A 23 -0.44 -17.82 4.78
N ILE A 24 -1.21 -16.74 4.89
CA ILE A 24 -1.93 -16.18 3.74
C ILE A 24 -0.97 -15.79 2.64
N CYS A 25 0.12 -15.04 2.94
CA CYS A 25 1.08 -14.63 1.92
C CYS A 25 1.62 -15.81 1.10
N ARG A 26 1.84 -16.96 1.73
CA ARG A 26 2.39 -18.15 1.08
C ARG A 26 1.32 -19.06 0.47
N LYS A 27 0.25 -19.35 1.20
CA LYS A 27 -0.77 -20.35 0.79
C LYS A 27 -1.71 -19.79 -0.29
N ALA A 28 -1.97 -18.48 -0.31
CA ALA A 28 -2.64 -17.82 -1.43
C ALA A 28 -1.70 -17.61 -2.64
N GLU A 29 -0.47 -18.11 -2.58
CA GLU A 29 0.53 -18.05 -3.64
C GLU A 29 0.91 -16.61 -4.04
N LEU A 30 0.99 -15.69 -3.08
CA LEU A 30 1.39 -14.31 -3.33
C LEU A 30 2.91 -14.16 -3.41
N VAL A 31 3.62 -14.82 -2.50
CA VAL A 31 5.07 -14.75 -2.40
C VAL A 31 5.70 -16.13 -2.12
N GLU A 32 7.00 -16.23 -2.42
CA GLU A 32 7.89 -17.27 -1.95
C GLU A 32 9.20 -16.62 -1.44
N TYR A 33 9.89 -17.27 -0.52
CA TYR A 33 11.17 -16.78 -0.04
C TYR A 33 12.28 -17.05 -1.05
N ALA A 34 13.10 -16.03 -1.31
CA ALA A 34 14.26 -16.18 -2.19
C ALA A 34 15.43 -16.84 -1.43
N SER A 35 16.44 -17.31 -2.19
CA SER A 35 17.66 -17.89 -1.62
C SER A 35 18.46 -16.88 -0.79
N VAL A 36 18.37 -15.60 -1.10
CA VAL A 36 18.98 -14.53 -0.30
C VAL A 36 18.01 -14.14 0.82
N LYS A 37 18.46 -14.29 2.06
CA LYS A 37 17.63 -14.00 3.25
C LYS A 37 17.09 -12.58 3.24
N GLY A 38 15.78 -12.45 3.46
CA GLY A 38 15.08 -11.17 3.53
C GLY A 38 14.59 -10.66 2.17
N PHE A 39 14.85 -11.40 1.09
CA PHE A 39 14.27 -11.16 -0.24
C PHE A 39 13.10 -12.11 -0.47
N THR A 40 12.13 -11.65 -1.24
CA THR A 40 10.94 -12.42 -1.61
C THR A 40 10.73 -12.41 -3.11
N ILE A 41 10.23 -13.53 -3.62
CA ILE A 41 9.75 -13.64 -5.00
C ILE A 41 8.26 -13.32 -4.96
N LEU A 42 7.82 -12.29 -5.69
CA LEU A 42 6.40 -12.09 -5.95
C LEU A 42 5.96 -13.16 -6.96
N ARG A 43 5.07 -14.06 -6.53
CA ARG A 43 4.52 -15.08 -7.42
C ARG A 43 3.50 -14.46 -8.38
N PRO A 44 3.14 -15.14 -9.47
CA PRO A 44 2.26 -14.56 -10.50
C PRO A 44 0.96 -13.95 -9.96
N TYR A 45 0.32 -14.58 -8.96
CA TYR A 45 -0.92 -14.06 -8.39
C TYR A 45 -0.69 -12.78 -7.56
N GLY A 46 0.38 -12.77 -6.74
CA GLY A 46 0.78 -11.59 -5.98
C GLY A 46 1.22 -10.44 -6.90
N TYR A 47 1.96 -10.75 -7.96
CA TYR A 47 2.40 -9.74 -8.93
C TYR A 47 1.22 -9.17 -9.73
N ALA A 48 0.22 -9.98 -10.10
CA ALA A 48 -0.97 -9.51 -10.78
C ALA A 48 -1.82 -8.55 -9.93
N ILE A 49 -1.84 -8.72 -8.59
CA ILE A 49 -2.44 -7.72 -7.69
C ILE A 49 -1.66 -6.39 -7.79
N TRP A 50 -0.32 -6.46 -7.79
CA TRP A 50 0.53 -5.27 -7.94
C TRP A 50 0.35 -4.58 -9.28
N GLU A 51 0.25 -5.32 -10.39
CA GLU A 51 -0.05 -4.78 -11.73
C GLU A 51 -1.39 -4.03 -11.76
N ASN A 52 -2.42 -4.55 -11.11
CA ASN A 52 -3.70 -3.86 -11.00
C ASN A 52 -3.59 -2.57 -10.17
N ILE A 53 -2.86 -2.59 -9.05
CA ILE A 53 -2.58 -1.40 -8.24
C ILE A 53 -1.83 -0.37 -9.11
N GLN A 54 -0.76 -0.80 -9.78
CA GLN A 54 0.04 0.05 -10.66
C GLN A 54 -0.81 0.67 -11.76
N ARG A 55 -1.58 -0.12 -12.48
CA ARG A 55 -2.43 0.36 -13.59
C ARG A 55 -3.42 1.43 -13.15
N ILE A 56 -4.08 1.25 -12.02
CA ILE A 56 -5.09 2.19 -11.53
C ILE A 56 -4.43 3.46 -11.00
N MET A 57 -3.38 3.33 -10.19
CA MET A 57 -2.68 4.47 -9.60
C MET A 57 -1.93 5.30 -10.63
N ASP A 58 -1.26 4.66 -11.60
CA ASP A 58 -0.56 5.34 -12.70
C ASP A 58 -1.51 6.18 -13.56
N ALA A 59 -2.74 5.69 -13.76
CA ALA A 59 -3.76 6.45 -14.47
C ALA A 59 -4.15 7.73 -13.73
N GLU A 60 -4.18 7.73 -12.38
CA GLU A 60 -4.44 8.93 -11.58
C GLU A 60 -3.28 9.93 -11.68
N PHE A 61 -2.03 9.47 -11.62
CA PHE A 61 -0.86 10.34 -11.80
C PHE A 61 -0.83 11.00 -13.18
N LYS A 62 -1.16 10.27 -14.24
CA LYS A 62 -1.23 10.82 -15.60
C LYS A 62 -2.32 11.87 -15.77
N LYS A 63 -3.45 11.77 -15.06
CA LYS A 63 -4.48 12.82 -15.07
C LYS A 63 -3.98 14.17 -14.56
N THR A 64 -2.97 14.16 -13.69
CA THR A 64 -2.34 15.36 -13.12
C THR A 64 -1.04 15.77 -13.82
N GLY A 65 -0.76 15.15 -14.98
CA GLY A 65 0.36 15.54 -15.85
C GLY A 65 1.70 14.87 -15.52
N HIS A 66 1.72 13.86 -14.65
CA HIS A 66 2.95 13.15 -14.30
C HIS A 66 3.39 12.20 -15.41
N GLU A 67 4.69 12.13 -15.63
CA GLU A 67 5.31 11.27 -16.62
C GLU A 67 6.21 10.21 -15.95
N ASN A 68 6.14 8.99 -16.47
CA ASN A 68 6.97 7.91 -15.96
C ASN A 68 8.39 7.99 -16.55
N VAL A 69 9.39 7.84 -15.68
CA VAL A 69 10.80 7.75 -16.02
C VAL A 69 11.42 6.48 -15.45
N ALA A 70 12.62 6.16 -15.88
CA ALA A 70 13.41 5.06 -15.32
C ALA A 70 14.81 5.57 -14.96
N MET A 71 15.12 5.65 -13.68
CA MET A 71 16.45 5.98 -13.19
C MET A 71 17.30 4.72 -13.00
N PRO A 72 18.63 4.78 -13.19
CA PRO A 72 19.53 3.67 -12.91
C PRO A 72 19.42 3.16 -11.47
N VAL A 73 19.71 1.89 -11.25
CA VAL A 73 19.59 1.27 -9.90
C VAL A 73 20.76 1.61 -8.97
N LEU A 74 21.92 1.99 -9.54
CA LEU A 74 23.14 2.23 -8.79
C LEU A 74 23.43 3.73 -8.66
N ILE A 75 23.81 4.13 -7.46
CA ILE A 75 24.14 5.50 -7.08
C ILE A 75 25.63 5.54 -6.67
N PRO A 76 26.49 6.41 -7.25
CA PRO A 76 27.85 6.62 -6.76
C PRO A 76 27.86 7.11 -5.30
N GLU A 77 28.78 6.62 -4.49
CA GLU A 77 28.91 7.02 -3.10
C GLU A 77 29.13 8.52 -2.95
N SER A 78 29.92 9.13 -3.83
CA SER A 78 30.16 10.57 -3.88
C SER A 78 28.89 11.38 -4.08
N LEU A 79 27.98 10.88 -4.93
CA LEU A 79 26.71 11.54 -5.17
C LEU A 79 25.78 11.42 -3.94
N LEU A 80 25.75 10.25 -3.33
CA LEU A 80 24.92 10.01 -2.13
C LEU A 80 25.39 10.90 -0.94
N LYS A 81 26.67 11.20 -0.84
CA LYS A 81 27.25 12.00 0.25
C LYS A 81 27.00 13.51 0.16
N LYS A 82 26.48 14.02 -0.94
CA LYS A 82 26.21 15.46 -1.11
C LYS A 82 25.12 15.98 -0.16
N GLU A 83 24.18 15.13 0.24
CA GLU A 83 23.14 15.47 1.21
C GLU A 83 23.29 14.65 2.50
N GLY A 84 23.80 15.31 3.57
CA GLY A 84 24.22 14.63 4.79
C GLY A 84 23.08 14.07 5.63
N GLU A 85 21.89 14.70 5.63
CA GLU A 85 20.73 14.20 6.39
C GLU A 85 20.22 12.91 5.78
N LEU A 86 20.12 12.83 4.45
CA LEU A 86 19.70 11.63 3.73
C LEU A 86 20.68 10.48 3.95
N VAL A 87 21.99 10.75 3.86
CA VAL A 87 23.05 9.77 4.13
C VAL A 87 22.91 9.21 5.52
N ASN A 88 22.78 10.06 6.53
CA ASN A 88 22.67 9.63 7.92
C ASN A 88 21.40 8.78 8.17
N GLY A 89 20.30 9.10 7.49
CA GLY A 89 19.05 8.36 7.57
C GLY A 89 19.15 6.94 6.99
N PHE A 90 19.87 6.77 5.87
CA PHE A 90 19.94 5.48 5.15
C PHE A 90 21.26 4.72 5.31
N ALA A 91 22.31 5.33 5.85
CA ALA A 91 23.63 4.72 5.94
C ALA A 91 23.65 3.27 6.49
N PRO A 92 22.85 2.91 7.52
CA PRO A 92 22.83 1.55 8.04
C PRO A 92 22.18 0.51 7.10
N GLU A 93 21.41 0.97 6.12
CA GLU A 93 20.54 0.14 5.27
C GLU A 93 21.00 0.07 3.81
N VAL A 94 22.13 0.69 3.47
CA VAL A 94 22.62 0.69 2.09
C VAL A 94 23.34 -0.63 1.77
N ALA A 95 22.97 -1.24 0.65
CA ALA A 95 23.72 -2.34 0.04
C ALA A 95 24.73 -1.79 -0.96
N TRP A 96 25.99 -2.24 -0.90
CA TRP A 96 27.09 -1.71 -1.68
C TRP A 96 27.60 -2.68 -2.74
N VAL A 97 27.83 -2.17 -3.95
CA VAL A 97 28.57 -2.84 -5.01
C VAL A 97 30.00 -2.32 -5.01
N THR A 98 30.95 -3.22 -4.87
CA THR A 98 32.38 -2.92 -4.77
C THR A 98 33.21 -3.46 -5.93
N MET A 99 32.62 -4.31 -6.77
CA MET A 99 33.26 -4.92 -7.93
C MET A 99 32.35 -4.84 -9.17
N GLY A 100 32.94 -4.59 -10.33
CA GLY A 100 32.32 -4.70 -11.65
C GLY A 100 33.01 -5.82 -12.42
N GLY A 101 32.30 -6.92 -12.68
CA GLY A 101 32.93 -8.16 -13.19
C GLY A 101 33.97 -8.69 -12.20
N SER A 102 35.24 -8.82 -12.62
CA SER A 102 36.36 -9.24 -11.76
C SER A 102 37.21 -8.09 -11.23
N GLU A 103 36.87 -6.84 -11.56
CA GLU A 103 37.65 -5.66 -11.20
C GLU A 103 37.02 -4.94 -10.00
N LYS A 104 37.87 -4.46 -9.07
CA LYS A 104 37.44 -3.61 -7.98
C LYS A 104 37.10 -2.22 -8.54
N LEU A 105 35.96 -1.69 -8.15
CA LEU A 105 35.55 -0.33 -8.52
C LEU A 105 36.43 0.70 -7.78
N GLU A 106 36.77 1.80 -8.45
CA GLU A 106 37.44 2.94 -7.83
C GLU A 106 36.60 3.59 -6.75
N GLU A 107 35.28 3.64 -6.96
CA GLU A 107 34.26 4.14 -6.03
C GLU A 107 33.17 3.09 -5.80
N ARG A 108 32.69 2.95 -4.56
CA ARG A 108 31.55 2.08 -4.25
C ARG A 108 30.27 2.66 -4.86
N LEU A 109 29.40 1.74 -5.30
CA LEU A 109 28.08 2.11 -5.78
C LEU A 109 27.02 1.56 -4.82
N ALA A 110 26.06 2.40 -4.43
CA ALA A 110 24.94 1.99 -3.62
C ALA A 110 23.80 1.45 -4.50
N PHE A 111 23.22 0.31 -4.14
CA PHE A 111 21.87 0.05 -4.63
C PHE A 111 20.93 1.10 -4.03
N ARG A 112 20.14 1.78 -4.86
CA ARG A 112 19.25 2.86 -4.45
C ARG A 112 18.33 2.43 -3.29
N PRO A 113 18.39 3.10 -2.13
CA PRO A 113 17.40 2.95 -1.06
C PRO A 113 16.19 3.88 -1.29
N THR A 114 16.39 4.92 -2.08
CA THR A 114 15.46 5.93 -2.60
C THR A 114 16.20 6.72 -3.69
N SER A 115 15.54 7.55 -4.45
CA SER A 115 16.14 8.12 -5.69
C SER A 115 16.29 9.65 -5.71
N GLU A 116 16.04 10.37 -4.61
CA GLU A 116 16.14 11.85 -4.56
C GLU A 116 17.46 12.35 -5.14
N THR A 117 18.58 11.71 -4.77
CA THR A 117 19.91 12.11 -5.20
C THR A 117 20.10 11.97 -6.72
N MET A 118 19.54 10.93 -7.31
CA MET A 118 19.63 10.69 -8.75
C MET A 118 18.77 11.64 -9.54
N PHE A 119 17.58 11.96 -9.05
CA PHE A 119 16.73 12.97 -9.66
C PHE A 119 17.39 14.34 -9.63
N CYS A 120 18.00 14.72 -8.50
CA CYS A 120 18.75 15.96 -8.39
C CYS A 120 19.95 16.02 -9.35
N ASP A 121 20.73 14.95 -9.44
CA ASP A 121 21.85 14.84 -10.38
C ASP A 121 21.37 14.93 -11.83
N HIS A 122 20.23 14.34 -12.17
CA HIS A 122 19.63 14.48 -13.49
C HIS A 122 19.19 15.93 -13.76
N TRP A 123 18.42 16.53 -12.86
CA TRP A 123 17.91 17.88 -13.03
C TRP A 123 19.00 18.93 -13.08
N SER A 124 20.11 18.78 -12.34
CA SER A 124 21.25 19.69 -12.40
C SER A 124 21.88 19.79 -13.80
N ARG A 125 21.64 18.78 -14.64
CA ARG A 125 22.16 18.73 -16.04
C ARG A 125 21.15 19.16 -17.09
N VAL A 126 19.85 19.05 -16.81
CA VAL A 126 18.81 19.27 -17.83
C VAL A 126 18.00 20.54 -17.61
N LEU A 127 17.78 20.98 -16.36
CA LEU A 127 17.01 22.17 -16.07
C LEU A 127 17.81 23.44 -16.39
N GLN A 128 17.25 24.32 -17.20
CA GLN A 128 17.90 25.58 -17.61
C GLN A 128 17.05 26.80 -17.28
N THR A 129 15.75 26.74 -17.52
CA THR A 129 14.87 27.90 -17.40
C THR A 129 13.56 27.58 -16.71
N TYR A 130 12.90 28.60 -16.14
CA TYR A 130 11.58 28.47 -15.51
C TYR A 130 10.49 27.87 -16.45
N ARG A 131 10.69 27.94 -17.78
CA ARG A 131 9.75 27.44 -18.78
C ARG A 131 9.68 25.91 -18.81
N GLU A 132 10.66 25.21 -18.22
CA GLU A 132 10.74 23.76 -18.13
C GLU A 132 10.07 23.24 -16.84
N LEU A 133 9.68 24.15 -15.95
CA LEU A 133 9.01 23.84 -14.69
C LEU A 133 7.47 23.91 -14.82
N PRO A 134 6.71 23.10 -14.09
CA PRO A 134 7.20 22.03 -13.21
C PRO A 134 7.66 20.79 -13.99
N MET A 135 8.64 20.03 -13.47
CA MET A 135 8.96 18.68 -13.92
C MET A 135 8.31 17.70 -12.96
N LEU A 136 7.40 16.87 -13.48
CA LEU A 136 6.53 15.99 -12.69
C LEU A 136 6.83 14.55 -13.06
N TYR A 137 7.78 13.93 -12.35
CA TYR A 137 8.24 12.58 -12.67
C TYR A 137 7.77 11.55 -11.65
N ASN A 138 7.51 10.35 -12.14
CA ASN A 138 7.23 9.16 -11.36
C ASN A 138 8.05 7.99 -11.90
N GLN A 139 8.44 7.06 -11.04
CA GLN A 139 8.97 5.78 -11.50
C GLN A 139 8.39 4.60 -10.72
N TRP A 140 8.16 3.52 -11.44
CA TRP A 140 7.82 2.21 -10.89
C TRP A 140 9.08 1.36 -10.89
N CYS A 141 9.56 1.00 -9.71
CA CYS A 141 10.84 0.31 -9.58
C CYS A 141 10.94 -0.50 -8.28
N SER A 142 12.04 -1.21 -8.11
CA SER A 142 12.43 -1.75 -6.80
C SER A 142 13.53 -0.89 -6.16
N VAL A 143 13.60 -0.96 -4.84
CA VAL A 143 14.68 -0.40 -4.02
C VAL A 143 15.17 -1.43 -3.03
N ILE A 144 16.41 -1.25 -2.53
CA ILE A 144 17.03 -2.15 -1.57
C ILE A 144 17.34 -1.39 -0.28
N ARG A 145 16.78 -1.87 0.83
CA ARG A 145 17.07 -1.43 2.20
C ARG A 145 17.46 -2.63 3.02
N TRP A 146 18.68 -2.68 3.55
CA TRP A 146 19.24 -3.85 4.21
C TRP A 146 18.67 -4.04 5.62
N GLU A 147 17.37 -4.28 5.67
CA GLU A 147 16.58 -4.45 6.88
C GLU A 147 17.04 -5.66 7.72
N LYS A 148 17.06 -5.51 9.04
CA LYS A 148 17.43 -6.60 9.98
C LYS A 148 16.29 -7.60 10.15
N THR A 149 15.06 -7.10 10.25
CA THR A 149 13.85 -7.92 10.42
C THR A 149 12.95 -7.74 9.20
N THR A 150 12.54 -8.85 8.60
CA THR A 150 11.74 -8.83 7.37
C THR A 150 10.44 -9.58 7.54
N ARG A 151 9.40 -9.11 6.83
CA ARG A 151 8.09 -9.76 6.70
C ARG A 151 7.53 -9.44 5.32
N PRO A 152 7.02 -10.42 4.56
CA PRO A 152 6.52 -10.21 3.20
C PRO A 152 5.59 -9.00 3.11
N PHE A 153 5.72 -8.19 2.07
CA PHE A 153 5.01 -6.94 1.78
C PHE A 153 5.20 -5.81 2.80
N LEU A 154 5.33 -6.08 4.08
CA LEU A 154 5.43 -5.05 5.13
C LEU A 154 6.83 -4.47 5.23
N ARG A 155 7.86 -5.34 5.20
CA ARG A 155 9.26 -4.98 5.32
C ARG A 155 10.13 -6.06 4.68
N SER A 156 10.71 -5.79 3.53
CA SER A 156 11.61 -6.68 2.79
C SER A 156 12.88 -5.94 2.44
N ARG A 157 13.97 -6.67 2.21
CA ARG A 157 15.24 -6.05 1.79
C ARG A 157 15.16 -5.46 0.41
N GLU A 158 14.44 -6.09 -0.49
CA GLU A 158 14.00 -5.51 -1.76
C GLU A 158 12.47 -5.47 -1.76
N PHE A 159 11.91 -4.36 -2.23
CA PHE A 159 10.48 -4.19 -2.40
C PHE A 159 10.16 -3.33 -3.63
N TRP A 160 9.01 -3.59 -4.20
CA TRP A 160 8.46 -2.83 -5.31
C TRP A 160 7.69 -1.64 -4.80
N TRP A 161 7.86 -0.53 -5.46
CA TRP A 161 7.15 0.68 -5.13
C TRP A 161 6.95 1.60 -6.33
N GLN A 162 6.25 2.66 -6.09
CA GLN A 162 6.21 3.86 -6.88
C GLN A 162 6.84 4.98 -6.05
N GLU A 163 7.69 5.76 -6.67
CA GLU A 163 8.22 7.01 -6.14
C GLU A 163 8.05 8.13 -7.15
N GLY A 164 7.37 9.20 -6.72
CA GLY A 164 7.28 10.44 -7.49
C GLY A 164 8.30 11.44 -7.00
N HIS A 165 8.88 12.18 -7.93
CA HIS A 165 9.83 13.24 -7.66
C HIS A 165 9.52 14.42 -8.57
N THR A 166 9.29 15.60 -7.99
CA THR A 166 8.90 16.79 -8.76
C THR A 166 9.71 17.99 -8.35
N ILE A 167 9.89 18.92 -9.28
CA ILE A 167 10.48 20.24 -9.04
C ILE A 167 9.59 21.33 -9.60
N HIS A 168 9.51 22.44 -8.88
CA HIS A 168 8.58 23.54 -9.11
C HIS A 168 9.29 24.88 -9.06
N GLU A 169 8.71 25.90 -9.74
CA GLU A 169 9.22 27.26 -9.69
C GLU A 169 9.03 27.87 -8.29
N THR A 170 7.91 27.58 -7.64
CA THR A 170 7.53 28.22 -6.37
C THR A 170 7.25 27.22 -5.24
N ALA A 171 7.34 27.71 -4.00
CA ALA A 171 6.99 26.93 -2.82
C ALA A 171 5.50 26.60 -2.76
N GLU A 172 4.65 27.49 -3.25
CA GLU A 172 3.20 27.32 -3.30
C GLU A 172 2.82 26.16 -4.21
N GLU A 173 3.41 26.09 -5.41
CA GLU A 173 3.21 24.98 -6.35
C GLU A 173 3.66 23.65 -5.74
N ALA A 174 4.84 23.60 -5.13
CA ALA A 174 5.36 22.38 -4.50
C ALA A 174 4.51 21.91 -3.30
N LYS A 175 3.98 22.85 -2.49
CA LYS A 175 3.05 22.51 -1.40
C LYS A 175 1.73 21.96 -1.94
N ALA A 176 1.17 22.59 -2.98
CA ALA A 176 -0.04 22.11 -3.63
C ALA A 176 0.15 20.69 -4.21
N GLU A 177 1.31 20.42 -4.82
CA GLU A 177 1.69 19.11 -5.30
C GLU A 177 1.77 18.08 -4.15
N THR A 178 2.40 18.44 -3.04
CA THR A 178 2.50 17.57 -1.86
C THR A 178 1.13 17.18 -1.31
N GLU A 179 0.21 18.14 -1.23
CA GLU A 179 -1.17 17.92 -0.77
C GLU A 179 -1.99 17.11 -1.79
N GLN A 180 -1.83 17.38 -3.09
CA GLN A 180 -2.48 16.64 -4.17
C GLN A 180 -2.13 15.16 -4.11
N GLN A 181 -0.86 14.82 -3.92
CA GLN A 181 -0.43 13.43 -3.86
C GLN A 181 -0.86 12.73 -2.56
N LEU A 182 -0.86 13.44 -1.44
CA LEU A 182 -1.44 12.92 -0.21
C LEU A 182 -2.92 12.56 -0.39
N LYS A 183 -3.69 13.45 -1.04
CA LYS A 183 -5.10 13.20 -1.35
C LYS A 183 -5.25 12.03 -2.33
N CYS A 184 -4.44 11.95 -3.36
CA CYS A 184 -4.44 10.84 -4.32
C CYS A 184 -4.27 9.50 -3.60
N TYR A 185 -3.34 9.39 -2.65
CA TYR A 185 -3.17 8.19 -1.84
C TYR A 185 -4.37 7.91 -0.94
N ALA A 186 -4.90 8.91 -0.25
CA ALA A 186 -6.07 8.71 0.61
C ALA A 186 -7.26 8.20 -0.20
N ASP A 187 -7.54 8.83 -1.35
CA ASP A 187 -8.60 8.41 -2.27
C ASP A 187 -8.37 7.00 -2.81
N PHE A 188 -7.12 6.64 -3.13
CA PHE A 188 -6.77 5.31 -3.61
C PHE A 188 -7.01 4.23 -2.54
N PHE A 189 -6.59 4.48 -1.30
CA PHE A 189 -6.82 3.55 -0.20
C PHE A 189 -8.32 3.31 0.03
N GLU A 190 -9.14 4.36 0.06
CA GLU A 190 -10.60 4.20 0.25
C GLU A 190 -11.28 3.60 -0.97
N ASN A 191 -11.08 4.20 -2.15
CA ASN A 191 -11.89 3.89 -3.32
C ASN A 191 -11.41 2.66 -4.09
N VAL A 192 -10.16 2.22 -3.90
CA VAL A 192 -9.59 1.07 -4.61
C VAL A 192 -9.31 -0.10 -3.67
N LEU A 193 -8.70 0.17 -2.52
CA LEU A 193 -8.34 -0.85 -1.54
C LEU A 193 -9.42 -1.09 -0.48
N ALA A 194 -10.47 -0.28 -0.45
CA ALA A 194 -11.52 -0.31 0.57
C ALA A 194 -10.98 -0.16 2.01
N ILE A 195 -9.93 0.65 2.19
CA ILE A 195 -9.25 0.89 3.47
C ILE A 195 -9.38 2.37 3.83
N PRO A 196 -10.09 2.72 4.91
CA PRO A 196 -10.15 4.09 5.41
C PRO A 196 -8.80 4.46 6.02
N VAL A 197 -8.41 5.73 5.87
CA VAL A 197 -7.12 6.24 6.34
C VAL A 197 -7.26 7.53 7.14
N VAL A 198 -6.28 7.80 7.99
CA VAL A 198 -6.11 9.07 8.68
C VAL A 198 -4.97 9.83 8.01
N PRO A 199 -5.28 10.84 7.18
CA PRO A 199 -4.25 11.69 6.60
C PRO A 199 -3.76 12.71 7.64
N GLY A 200 -2.44 12.95 7.66
CA GLY A 200 -1.86 13.89 8.61
C GLY A 200 -0.42 14.22 8.35
N ARG A 201 0.13 15.15 9.13
CA ARG A 201 1.54 15.54 9.11
C ARG A 201 2.33 14.75 10.15
N LYS A 202 3.51 14.29 9.79
CA LYS A 202 4.48 13.68 10.72
C LYS A 202 5.08 14.73 11.64
N THR A 203 5.49 14.29 12.84
CA THR A 203 6.29 15.12 13.75
C THR A 203 7.69 15.37 13.18
N GLU A 204 8.42 16.33 13.75
CA GLU A 204 9.80 16.61 13.36
C GLU A 204 10.73 15.39 13.55
N LYS A 205 10.41 14.51 14.50
CA LYS A 205 11.16 13.27 14.74
C LYS A 205 10.90 12.19 13.69
N GLU A 206 9.65 12.09 13.22
CA GLU A 206 9.20 11.01 12.33
C GLU A 206 9.16 11.43 10.84
N LYS A 207 9.48 12.69 10.53
CA LYS A 207 9.54 13.15 9.15
C LYS A 207 10.68 12.49 8.38
N PHE A 208 10.56 12.43 7.08
CA PHE A 208 11.61 11.93 6.19
C PHE A 208 12.89 12.78 6.31
N ALA A 209 14.04 12.13 6.30
CA ALA A 209 15.34 12.80 6.39
C ALA A 209 15.54 13.79 5.25
N GLY A 210 15.88 15.05 5.59
CA GLY A 210 16.03 16.15 4.62
C GLY A 210 14.72 16.88 4.25
N ALA A 211 13.53 16.34 4.55
CA ALA A 211 12.27 17.03 4.27
C ALA A 211 11.99 18.15 5.28
N GLU A 212 11.37 19.23 4.83
CA GLU A 212 10.81 20.28 5.71
C GLU A 212 9.48 19.81 6.32
N ALA A 213 8.68 19.07 5.55
CA ALA A 213 7.44 18.48 6.02
C ALA A 213 7.22 17.11 5.37
N THR A 214 6.70 16.17 6.15
CA THR A 214 6.26 14.85 5.68
C THR A 214 4.79 14.67 6.04
N TYR A 215 4.00 14.30 5.06
CA TYR A 215 2.61 13.91 5.23
C TYR A 215 2.47 12.40 5.03
N THR A 216 1.43 11.82 5.60
CA THR A 216 1.21 10.38 5.63
C THR A 216 -0.27 10.05 5.57
N VAL A 217 -0.59 8.85 5.08
CA VAL A 217 -1.87 8.20 5.32
C VAL A 217 -1.64 7.02 6.27
N GLU A 218 -2.33 7.01 7.40
CA GLU A 218 -2.21 5.99 8.43
C GLU A 218 -3.43 5.08 8.42
N CYS A 219 -3.20 3.78 8.41
CA CYS A 219 -4.24 2.76 8.41
C CYS A 219 -4.27 2.04 9.76
N MET A 220 -5.45 1.52 10.13
CA MET A 220 -5.59 0.60 11.25
C MET A 220 -5.86 -0.82 10.77
N MET A 221 -5.04 -1.76 11.23
CA MET A 221 -5.17 -3.17 10.91
C MET A 221 -6.14 -3.88 11.89
N LYS A 222 -6.57 -5.10 11.56
CA LYS A 222 -7.48 -5.88 12.42
C LYS A 222 -6.93 -6.16 13.81
N ASP A 223 -5.61 -6.33 13.95
CA ASP A 223 -4.96 -6.48 15.25
C ASP A 223 -4.77 -5.15 15.99
N ARG A 224 -5.42 -4.09 15.52
CA ARG A 224 -5.44 -2.74 16.13
C ARG A 224 -4.06 -2.07 16.17
N LYS A 225 -3.14 -2.48 15.29
CA LYS A 225 -1.87 -1.78 15.07
C LYS A 225 -1.97 -0.85 13.88
N ALA A 226 -1.16 0.21 13.94
CA ALA A 226 -1.03 1.18 12.88
C ALA A 226 -0.12 0.69 11.76
N LEU A 227 -0.49 1.02 10.52
CA LEU A 227 0.36 0.83 9.35
C LEU A 227 0.42 2.12 8.53
N GLN A 228 1.63 2.60 8.23
CA GLN A 228 1.83 3.68 7.28
C GLN A 228 1.60 3.19 5.86
N GLY A 229 0.60 3.75 5.18
CA GLY A 229 0.21 3.35 3.83
C GLY A 229 1.03 4.02 2.73
N ALA A 230 1.18 5.33 2.81
CA ALA A 230 1.93 6.14 1.85
C ALA A 230 2.43 7.41 2.50
N THR A 231 3.38 8.10 1.85
CA THR A 231 3.92 9.39 2.30
C THR A 231 4.05 10.38 1.16
N SER A 232 3.95 11.67 1.49
CA SER A 232 4.22 12.77 0.59
C SER A 232 5.08 13.81 1.31
N HIS A 233 6.18 14.23 0.68
CA HIS A 233 7.24 15.03 1.30
C HIS A 233 7.39 16.37 0.59
N TYR A 234 7.48 17.42 1.37
CA TYR A 234 7.88 18.76 0.91
C TYR A 234 9.31 19.03 1.38
N PHE A 235 10.22 19.28 0.46
CA PHE A 235 11.66 19.46 0.77
C PHE A 235 12.10 20.93 0.83
N GLY A 236 11.31 21.85 0.32
CA GLY A 236 11.82 23.17 0.04
C GLY A 236 12.88 23.13 -1.06
N ASP A 237 13.94 23.94 -0.94
CA ASP A 237 15.04 23.99 -1.91
C ASP A 237 16.36 23.36 -1.41
N LYS A 238 16.33 22.64 -0.29
CA LYS A 238 17.52 22.05 0.33
C LYS A 238 18.29 21.12 -0.60
N PHE A 239 17.59 20.17 -1.22
CA PHE A 239 18.21 19.24 -2.16
C PHE A 239 18.69 19.94 -3.42
N SER A 240 17.90 20.88 -3.95
CA SER A 240 18.29 21.67 -5.11
C SER A 240 19.58 22.42 -4.86
N ARG A 241 19.77 23.01 -3.67
CA ARG A 241 21.02 23.66 -3.27
C ARG A 241 22.19 22.69 -3.10
N ALA A 242 21.96 21.54 -2.46
CA ALA A 242 23.01 20.54 -2.23
C ALA A 242 23.56 19.93 -3.53
N TYR A 243 22.72 19.86 -4.57
CA TYR A 243 23.07 19.27 -5.86
C TYR A 243 23.25 20.32 -7.00
N ASP A 244 23.26 21.62 -6.67
CA ASP A 244 23.40 22.73 -7.62
C ASP A 244 22.36 22.69 -8.77
N VAL A 245 21.12 22.27 -8.43
CA VAL A 245 20.00 22.32 -9.38
C VAL A 245 19.52 23.75 -9.47
N THR A 246 19.77 24.43 -10.59
CA THR A 246 19.42 25.84 -10.78
C THR A 246 18.69 26.07 -12.09
N PHE A 247 17.92 27.14 -12.15
CA PHE A 247 17.28 27.61 -13.39
C PHE A 247 17.31 29.14 -13.51
N ALA A 248 17.27 29.64 -14.72
CA ALA A 248 17.09 31.05 -14.96
C ALA A 248 15.61 31.43 -14.76
N GLY A 249 15.35 32.24 -13.75
CA GLY A 249 14.02 32.77 -13.44
C GLY A 249 13.51 33.79 -14.45
N ARG A 250 12.31 34.32 -14.24
CA ARG A 250 11.66 35.32 -15.10
C ARG A 250 12.43 36.63 -15.14
N ASP A 251 13.23 36.89 -14.12
CA ASP A 251 14.12 38.05 -14.00
C ASP A 251 15.55 37.80 -14.50
N ASN A 252 15.79 36.68 -15.18
CA ASN A 252 17.09 36.18 -15.63
C ASN A 252 18.12 35.92 -14.51
N LYS A 253 17.70 35.84 -13.24
CA LYS A 253 18.58 35.43 -12.16
C LYS A 253 18.49 33.93 -11.94
N LEU A 254 19.60 33.35 -11.49
CA LEU A 254 19.62 31.93 -11.07
C LEU A 254 18.83 31.76 -9.79
N GLN A 255 17.94 30.76 -9.80
CA GLN A 255 17.09 30.35 -8.70
C GLN A 255 17.21 28.85 -8.50
N TYR A 256 16.84 28.37 -7.30
CA TYR A 256 16.76 26.96 -6.97
C TYR A 256 15.29 26.51 -7.00
N PRO A 257 14.95 25.42 -7.74
CA PRO A 257 13.58 24.92 -7.73
C PRO A 257 13.23 24.32 -6.38
N VAL A 258 11.95 24.31 -6.08
CA VAL A 258 11.38 23.70 -4.87
C VAL A 258 10.95 22.27 -5.18
N GLN A 259 11.27 21.36 -4.27
CA GLN A 259 11.20 19.92 -4.50
C GLN A 259 10.14 19.23 -3.68
N THR A 260 9.53 18.18 -4.25
CA THR A 260 8.70 17.21 -3.55
C THR A 260 9.13 15.78 -3.88
N SER A 261 8.83 14.83 -2.99
CA SER A 261 8.75 13.42 -3.34
C SER A 261 7.57 12.75 -2.63
N TRP A 262 7.08 11.67 -3.21
CA TRP A 262 5.93 10.96 -2.68
C TRP A 262 5.99 9.51 -3.12
N GLY A 263 5.52 8.58 -2.24
CA GLY A 263 5.67 7.17 -2.54
C GLY A 263 4.74 6.25 -1.78
N SER A 264 4.46 5.11 -2.41
CA SER A 264 3.78 3.98 -1.83
C SER A 264 4.32 2.67 -2.38
N THR A 265 4.23 1.59 -1.61
CA THR A 265 4.92 0.34 -1.89
C THR A 265 3.96 -0.84 -1.97
N THR A 266 4.46 -2.02 -2.30
CA THR A 266 3.74 -3.29 -2.15
C THR A 266 3.22 -3.55 -0.72
N ARG A 267 3.56 -2.69 0.26
CA ARG A 267 2.93 -2.68 1.59
C ARG A 267 1.41 -2.53 1.52
N MET A 268 0.87 -1.91 0.47
CA MET A 268 -0.58 -1.86 0.21
C MET A 268 -1.21 -3.26 0.17
N ILE A 269 -0.51 -4.26 -0.39
CA ILE A 269 -1.00 -5.64 -0.41
C ILE A 269 -1.05 -6.19 1.02
N GLY A 270 -0.01 -5.91 1.82
CA GLY A 270 -0.01 -6.26 3.24
C GLY A 270 -1.16 -5.59 4.01
N ALA A 271 -1.44 -4.33 3.72
CA ALA A 271 -2.58 -3.61 4.30
C ALA A 271 -3.92 -4.28 3.94
N VAL A 272 -4.12 -4.67 2.68
CA VAL A 272 -5.32 -5.39 2.23
C VAL A 272 -5.49 -6.72 2.98
N ILE A 273 -4.41 -7.51 3.12
CA ILE A 273 -4.44 -8.77 3.86
C ILE A 273 -4.90 -8.52 5.30
N MET A 274 -4.24 -7.58 6.00
CA MET A 274 -4.47 -7.33 7.42
C MET A 274 -5.79 -6.59 7.71
N THR A 275 -6.36 -5.91 6.73
CA THR A 275 -7.65 -5.22 6.87
C THR A 275 -8.83 -6.12 6.53
N HIS A 276 -8.72 -6.95 5.50
CA HIS A 276 -9.86 -7.66 4.94
C HIS A 276 -9.81 -9.17 5.11
N GLY A 277 -8.62 -9.79 5.12
CA GLY A 277 -8.44 -11.23 5.24
C GLY A 277 -9.17 -11.84 6.45
N ASP A 278 -9.49 -13.11 6.36
CA ASP A 278 -10.14 -13.89 7.42
C ASP A 278 -9.45 -15.26 7.60
N ASN A 279 -10.02 -16.15 8.43
CA ASN A 279 -9.45 -17.47 8.67
C ASN A 279 -9.61 -18.45 7.49
N ASN A 280 -10.28 -18.04 6.39
CA ASN A 280 -10.34 -18.79 5.14
C ASN A 280 -9.35 -18.28 4.09
N GLY A 281 -8.66 -17.16 4.34
CA GLY A 281 -7.63 -16.60 3.47
C GLY A 281 -7.85 -15.14 3.10
N LEU A 282 -7.49 -14.78 1.85
CA LEU A 282 -7.67 -13.44 1.32
C LEU A 282 -9.14 -13.06 1.16
N VAL A 283 -9.42 -11.78 1.32
CA VAL A 283 -10.65 -11.12 0.83
C VAL A 283 -10.18 -9.91 0.03
N LEU A 284 -10.22 -10.01 -1.31
CA LEU A 284 -9.68 -8.96 -2.17
C LEU A 284 -10.74 -7.92 -2.54
N PRO A 285 -10.41 -6.63 -2.41
CA PRO A 285 -11.21 -5.58 -3.04
C PRO A 285 -11.33 -5.86 -4.55
N PRO A 286 -12.53 -5.84 -5.12
CA PRO A 286 -12.75 -6.25 -6.51
C PRO A 286 -11.88 -5.53 -7.53
N ARG A 287 -11.55 -4.26 -7.28
CA ARG A 287 -10.78 -3.43 -8.23
C ARG A 287 -9.36 -3.94 -8.44
N ILE A 288 -8.73 -4.53 -7.42
CA ILE A 288 -7.36 -5.07 -7.51
C ILE A 288 -7.29 -6.58 -7.66
N ALA A 289 -8.40 -7.31 -7.52
CA ALA A 289 -8.43 -8.77 -7.63
C ALA A 289 -7.98 -9.22 -9.04
N PRO A 290 -6.98 -10.09 -9.19
CA PRO A 290 -6.57 -10.63 -10.50
C PRO A 290 -7.69 -11.40 -11.19
N VAL A 291 -8.53 -12.08 -10.40
CA VAL A 291 -9.74 -12.76 -10.82
C VAL A 291 -10.87 -12.17 -9.98
N GLN A 292 -11.84 -11.53 -10.63
CA GLN A 292 -13.02 -10.95 -9.97
C GLN A 292 -14.16 -11.95 -9.85
N ALA A 293 -14.26 -12.86 -10.81
CA ALA A 293 -15.25 -13.93 -10.81
C ALA A 293 -14.61 -15.23 -11.28
N VAL A 294 -14.93 -16.33 -10.61
CA VAL A 294 -14.60 -17.65 -11.08
C VAL A 294 -15.90 -18.40 -11.42
N VAL A 295 -15.99 -18.94 -12.63
CA VAL A 295 -17.11 -19.77 -13.07
C VAL A 295 -16.76 -21.24 -12.87
N ILE A 296 -17.60 -21.98 -12.15
CA ILE A 296 -17.39 -23.39 -11.82
C ILE A 296 -18.57 -24.20 -12.34
N PRO A 297 -18.39 -25.00 -13.39
CA PRO A 297 -19.41 -25.91 -13.87
C PRO A 297 -19.55 -27.12 -12.91
N ILE A 298 -20.75 -27.40 -12.46
CA ILE A 298 -21.07 -28.54 -11.56
C ILE A 298 -21.56 -29.71 -12.39
N ALA A 299 -20.96 -30.87 -12.18
CA ALA A 299 -21.33 -32.12 -12.88
C ALA A 299 -21.28 -32.05 -14.43
N ALA A 300 -20.40 -31.22 -14.98
CA ALA A 300 -20.24 -31.02 -16.42
C ALA A 300 -19.85 -32.32 -17.17
N HIS A 301 -19.16 -33.26 -16.47
CA HIS A 301 -18.85 -34.58 -17.03
C HIS A 301 -20.08 -35.45 -17.34
N LYS A 302 -21.23 -35.16 -16.70
CA LYS A 302 -22.50 -35.84 -16.93
C LYS A 302 -23.40 -35.14 -17.96
N LYS A 303 -23.25 -33.81 -18.05
CA LYS A 303 -24.06 -32.94 -18.95
C LYS A 303 -23.13 -31.93 -19.65
N PRO A 304 -22.68 -32.21 -20.88
CA PRO A 304 -21.76 -31.31 -21.61
C PRO A 304 -22.30 -29.89 -21.80
N GLU A 305 -23.63 -29.70 -21.84
CA GLU A 305 -24.30 -28.42 -22.00
C GLU A 305 -23.94 -27.45 -20.87
N VAL A 306 -23.66 -27.97 -19.64
CA VAL A 306 -23.22 -27.17 -18.49
C VAL A 306 -21.82 -26.61 -18.73
N ALA A 307 -20.91 -27.39 -19.33
CA ALA A 307 -19.58 -26.92 -19.68
C ALA A 307 -19.61 -25.81 -20.72
N GLU A 308 -20.48 -25.95 -21.75
CA GLU A 308 -20.61 -24.92 -22.78
C GLU A 308 -21.25 -23.63 -22.20
N ALA A 309 -22.27 -23.75 -21.36
CA ALA A 309 -22.86 -22.61 -20.67
C ALA A 309 -21.81 -21.90 -19.77
N ALA A 310 -20.98 -22.62 -19.04
CA ALA A 310 -19.93 -22.01 -18.21
C ALA A 310 -18.89 -21.26 -19.05
N LYS A 311 -18.52 -21.75 -20.23
CA LYS A 311 -17.65 -21.04 -21.18
C LYS A 311 -18.29 -19.76 -21.69
N GLU A 312 -19.57 -19.83 -22.03
CA GLU A 312 -20.35 -18.67 -22.46
C GLU A 312 -20.43 -17.60 -21.38
N LEU A 313 -20.75 -17.97 -20.12
CA LEU A 313 -20.77 -17.03 -18.99
C LEU A 313 -19.42 -16.34 -18.81
N LYS A 314 -18.31 -17.09 -18.86
CA LYS A 314 -16.97 -16.49 -18.83
C LYS A 314 -16.76 -15.49 -19.96
N ALA A 315 -17.12 -15.85 -21.20
CA ALA A 315 -16.92 -14.98 -22.36
C ALA A 315 -17.73 -13.68 -22.24
N ARG A 316 -18.98 -13.77 -21.78
CA ARG A 316 -19.86 -12.62 -21.54
C ARG A 316 -19.29 -11.67 -20.49
N LEU A 317 -18.78 -12.21 -19.38
CA LEU A 317 -18.20 -11.40 -18.31
C LEU A 317 -16.89 -10.72 -18.74
N LEU A 318 -16.04 -11.43 -19.50
CA LEU A 318 -14.84 -10.82 -20.09
C LEU A 318 -15.17 -9.68 -21.06
N ALA A 319 -16.26 -9.79 -21.81
CA ALA A 319 -16.69 -8.75 -22.75
C ALA A 319 -17.12 -7.45 -22.09
N ILE A 320 -17.41 -7.47 -20.78
CA ILE A 320 -17.73 -6.29 -19.97
C ILE A 320 -16.60 -5.91 -18.98
N ASP A 321 -15.36 -6.33 -19.28
CA ASP A 321 -14.16 -6.05 -18.50
C ASP A 321 -14.14 -6.65 -17.06
N VAL A 322 -14.93 -7.70 -16.79
CA VAL A 322 -14.83 -8.46 -15.55
C VAL A 322 -13.80 -9.57 -15.72
N ARG A 323 -12.70 -9.48 -14.99
CA ARG A 323 -11.62 -10.48 -15.01
C ARG A 323 -12.11 -11.82 -14.50
N THR A 324 -12.43 -12.73 -15.43
CA THR A 324 -13.13 -13.97 -15.15
C THR A 324 -12.29 -15.19 -15.49
N LYS A 325 -12.25 -16.15 -14.57
CA LYS A 325 -11.64 -17.47 -14.74
C LYS A 325 -12.72 -18.54 -14.87
N LEU A 326 -12.51 -19.54 -15.73
CA LEU A 326 -13.28 -20.79 -15.74
C LEU A 326 -12.43 -21.85 -15.02
N ASP A 327 -13.04 -22.58 -14.08
CA ASP A 327 -12.44 -23.78 -13.49
C ASP A 327 -13.26 -25.01 -13.82
N ASP A 328 -12.92 -25.61 -14.95
CA ASP A 328 -13.44 -26.89 -15.45
C ASP A 328 -12.52 -28.07 -15.16
N SER A 329 -11.54 -27.91 -14.24
CA SER A 329 -10.66 -28.97 -13.78
C SER A 329 -11.44 -30.13 -13.12
N ASP A 330 -10.78 -31.26 -12.98
CA ASP A 330 -11.31 -32.48 -12.32
C ASP A 330 -11.28 -32.44 -10.78
N GLN A 331 -10.83 -31.32 -10.20
CA GLN A 331 -10.82 -31.12 -8.75
C GLN A 331 -12.24 -31.14 -8.15
N SER A 332 -12.35 -31.61 -6.92
CA SER A 332 -13.64 -31.63 -6.21
C SER A 332 -14.19 -30.23 -5.98
N MET A 333 -15.50 -30.07 -5.91
CA MET A 333 -16.14 -28.78 -5.62
C MET A 333 -15.65 -28.18 -4.30
N GLY A 334 -15.48 -29.02 -3.27
CA GLY A 334 -14.94 -28.55 -1.98
C GLY A 334 -13.53 -27.99 -2.09
N TRP A 335 -12.67 -28.61 -2.90
CA TRP A 335 -11.33 -28.09 -3.17
C TRP A 335 -11.40 -26.74 -3.90
N LYS A 336 -12.22 -26.64 -4.95
CA LYS A 336 -12.37 -25.40 -5.71
C LYS A 336 -12.88 -24.24 -4.83
N CYS A 337 -13.87 -24.51 -3.99
CA CYS A 337 -14.36 -23.52 -3.02
C CYS A 337 -13.23 -23.04 -2.11
N ALA A 338 -12.50 -23.92 -1.47
CA ALA A 338 -11.42 -23.58 -0.56
C ALA A 338 -10.26 -22.86 -1.25
N GLU A 339 -9.89 -23.26 -2.48
CA GLU A 339 -8.83 -22.60 -3.28
C GLU A 339 -9.18 -21.16 -3.62
N TYR A 340 -10.41 -20.89 -4.08
CA TYR A 340 -10.80 -19.53 -4.45
C TYR A 340 -11.16 -18.66 -3.24
N GLU A 341 -11.57 -19.25 -2.13
CA GLU A 341 -11.66 -18.57 -0.83
C GLU A 341 -10.28 -18.16 -0.33
N MET A 342 -9.29 -19.05 -0.36
CA MET A 342 -7.90 -18.74 0.01
C MET A 342 -7.33 -17.62 -0.84
N ARG A 343 -7.61 -17.59 -2.15
CA ARG A 343 -7.15 -16.56 -3.08
C ARG A 343 -7.96 -15.28 -3.02
N GLY A 344 -9.04 -15.24 -2.24
CA GLY A 344 -9.87 -14.06 -2.07
C GLY A 344 -10.61 -13.60 -3.32
N VAL A 345 -10.98 -14.53 -4.20
CA VAL A 345 -11.74 -14.20 -5.42
C VAL A 345 -13.12 -13.67 -5.04
N PRO A 346 -13.48 -12.43 -5.43
CA PRO A 346 -14.68 -11.75 -4.96
C PRO A 346 -16.00 -12.51 -5.22
N LEU A 347 -16.14 -13.11 -6.40
CA LEU A 347 -17.34 -13.84 -6.79
C LEU A 347 -17.02 -15.25 -7.28
N ARG A 348 -17.77 -16.22 -6.77
CA ARG A 348 -17.81 -17.58 -7.30
C ARG A 348 -19.17 -17.80 -7.95
N ILE A 349 -19.18 -18.14 -9.23
CA ILE A 349 -20.37 -18.39 -10.03
C ILE A 349 -20.45 -19.89 -10.28
N GLU A 350 -21.47 -20.53 -9.72
CA GLU A 350 -21.72 -21.94 -9.81
C GLU A 350 -22.88 -22.17 -10.80
N ILE A 351 -22.70 -23.08 -11.75
CA ILE A 351 -23.75 -23.48 -12.68
C ILE A 351 -23.80 -24.99 -12.80
N GLY A 352 -24.93 -25.57 -12.48
CA GLY A 352 -25.21 -26.99 -12.60
C GLY A 352 -26.39 -27.29 -13.55
N PRO A 353 -26.72 -28.59 -13.73
CA PRO A 353 -27.80 -28.96 -14.62
C PRO A 353 -29.17 -28.32 -14.29
N ARG A 354 -29.50 -28.26 -12.99
CA ARG A 354 -30.76 -27.64 -12.52
C ARG A 354 -30.77 -26.14 -12.69
N ASP A 355 -29.60 -25.50 -12.52
CA ASP A 355 -29.46 -24.05 -12.72
C ASP A 355 -29.68 -23.70 -14.19
N LEU A 356 -29.07 -24.48 -15.08
CA LEU A 356 -29.25 -24.33 -16.53
C LEU A 356 -30.71 -24.54 -16.96
N GLU A 357 -31.37 -25.60 -16.44
CA GLU A 357 -32.79 -25.86 -16.71
C GLU A 357 -33.71 -24.71 -16.27
N ASN A 358 -33.32 -24.01 -15.16
CA ASN A 358 -34.06 -22.86 -14.64
C ASN A 358 -33.61 -21.50 -15.26
N GLY A 359 -32.65 -21.49 -16.19
CA GLY A 359 -32.14 -20.28 -16.80
C GLY A 359 -31.42 -19.36 -15.81
N GLN A 360 -30.72 -19.90 -14.79
CA GLN A 360 -30.08 -19.15 -13.72
C GLN A 360 -28.68 -19.70 -13.40
N CYS A 361 -27.93 -18.99 -12.58
CA CYS A 361 -26.73 -19.46 -11.91
C CYS A 361 -26.74 -19.06 -10.43
N CYS A 362 -25.93 -19.71 -9.61
CA CYS A 362 -25.73 -19.32 -8.22
C CYS A 362 -24.43 -18.53 -8.07
N ILE A 363 -24.51 -17.31 -7.53
CA ILE A 363 -23.35 -16.47 -7.24
C ILE A 363 -23.11 -16.44 -5.73
N VAL A 364 -21.88 -16.70 -5.32
CA VAL A 364 -21.44 -16.67 -3.93
C VAL A 364 -20.44 -15.56 -3.74
N ARG A 365 -20.69 -14.66 -2.79
CA ARG A 365 -19.80 -13.56 -2.43
C ARG A 365 -18.73 -14.04 -1.46
N ARG A 366 -17.48 -13.62 -1.69
CA ARG A 366 -16.36 -13.97 -0.80
C ARG A 366 -16.39 -13.21 0.53
N ASP A 367 -16.84 -11.97 0.53
CA ASP A 367 -16.78 -11.06 1.68
C ASP A 367 -17.72 -11.41 2.83
N ASN A 368 -18.86 -12.03 2.55
CA ASN A 368 -19.89 -12.37 3.55
C ASN A 368 -20.51 -13.77 3.38
N GLY A 369 -20.14 -14.52 2.32
CA GLY A 369 -20.67 -15.86 2.04
C GLY A 369 -22.10 -15.89 1.51
N GLU A 370 -22.71 -14.74 1.22
CA GLU A 370 -24.07 -14.64 0.67
C GLU A 370 -24.18 -15.37 -0.68
N LYS A 371 -25.26 -16.16 -0.82
CA LYS A 371 -25.60 -16.88 -2.04
C LYS A 371 -26.82 -16.24 -2.69
N THR A 372 -26.70 -15.90 -3.96
CA THR A 372 -27.79 -15.28 -4.74
C THR A 372 -27.98 -16.07 -6.03
N PHE A 373 -29.23 -16.45 -6.35
CA PHE A 373 -29.56 -17.00 -7.66
C PHE A 373 -29.88 -15.84 -8.62
N VAL A 374 -29.20 -15.83 -9.76
CA VAL A 374 -29.28 -14.78 -10.75
C VAL A 374 -29.69 -15.38 -12.08
N ALA A 375 -30.69 -14.78 -12.74
CA ALA A 375 -31.08 -15.18 -14.08
C ALA A 375 -29.95 -14.94 -15.08
N LEU A 376 -29.76 -15.87 -16.01
CA LEU A 376 -28.64 -15.81 -16.97
C LEU A 376 -28.69 -14.59 -17.88
N ASP A 377 -29.87 -14.06 -18.17
CA ASP A 377 -30.08 -12.88 -19.01
C ASP A 377 -29.70 -11.56 -18.33
N THR A 378 -29.61 -11.53 -16.99
CA THR A 378 -29.23 -10.35 -16.19
C THR A 378 -27.84 -10.49 -15.55
N LEU A 379 -27.08 -11.50 -15.93
CA LEU A 379 -25.80 -11.85 -15.27
C LEU A 379 -24.83 -10.66 -15.20
N GLU A 380 -24.63 -9.97 -16.32
CA GLU A 380 -23.62 -8.90 -16.43
C GLU A 380 -23.94 -7.73 -15.50
N SER A 381 -25.19 -7.31 -15.44
CA SER A 381 -25.60 -6.23 -14.53
C SER A 381 -25.51 -6.65 -13.07
N ALA A 382 -25.95 -7.88 -12.75
CA ALA A 382 -25.89 -8.41 -11.40
C ALA A 382 -24.45 -8.56 -10.91
N VAL A 383 -23.53 -9.04 -11.74
CA VAL A 383 -22.12 -9.18 -11.38
C VAL A 383 -21.47 -7.81 -11.10
N LYS A 384 -21.72 -6.80 -11.94
CA LYS A 384 -21.21 -5.43 -11.69
C LYS A 384 -21.73 -4.86 -10.38
N GLU A 385 -23.03 -4.97 -10.14
CA GLU A 385 -23.65 -4.50 -8.89
C GLU A 385 -23.07 -5.23 -7.66
N LEU A 386 -22.90 -6.55 -7.75
CA LEU A 386 -22.34 -7.34 -6.65
C LEU A 386 -20.87 -6.97 -6.35
N LEU A 387 -20.06 -6.70 -7.38
CA LEU A 387 -18.67 -6.26 -7.19
C LEU A 387 -18.61 -4.89 -6.48
N ASP A 388 -19.48 -3.95 -6.85
CA ASP A 388 -19.55 -2.65 -6.16
C ASP A 388 -20.04 -2.82 -4.70
N ARG A 389 -21.09 -3.62 -4.48
CA ARG A 389 -21.59 -3.94 -3.13
C ARG A 389 -20.53 -4.64 -2.24
N ILE A 390 -19.68 -5.49 -2.82
CA ILE A 390 -18.54 -6.09 -2.09
C ILE A 390 -17.57 -5.00 -1.65
N HIS A 391 -17.19 -4.10 -2.55
CA HIS A 391 -16.30 -2.99 -2.21
C HIS A 391 -16.87 -2.14 -1.06
N ASP A 392 -18.12 -1.72 -1.18
CA ASP A 392 -18.80 -0.88 -0.20
C ASP A 392 -18.88 -1.56 1.17
N ASN A 393 -19.28 -2.84 1.22
CA ASN A 393 -19.33 -3.61 2.45
C ASN A 393 -17.95 -3.76 3.10
N MET A 394 -16.91 -4.00 2.31
CA MET A 394 -15.53 -4.08 2.82
C MET A 394 -15.08 -2.75 3.42
N LEU A 395 -15.35 -1.64 2.74
CA LEU A 395 -15.01 -0.30 3.21
C LEU A 395 -15.78 0.06 4.49
N GLU A 396 -17.07 -0.22 4.54
CA GLU A 396 -17.91 0.06 5.71
C GLU A 396 -17.43 -0.72 6.95
N ARG A 397 -17.12 -2.01 6.80
CA ARG A 397 -16.55 -2.82 7.88
C ARG A 397 -15.19 -2.31 8.35
N ALA A 398 -14.33 -1.86 7.44
CA ALA A 398 -13.04 -1.28 7.78
C ALA A 398 -13.18 0.09 8.47
N ARG A 399 -14.18 0.91 8.07
CA ARG A 399 -14.51 2.17 8.75
C ARG A 399 -15.00 1.91 10.18
N ALA A 400 -15.91 0.97 10.37
CA ALA A 400 -16.38 0.58 11.69
C ALA A 400 -15.21 0.16 12.58
N ASN A 401 -14.27 -0.68 12.08
CA ASN A 401 -13.08 -1.07 12.84
C ASN A 401 -12.19 0.14 13.21
N LEU A 402 -12.00 1.10 12.30
CA LEU A 402 -11.22 2.31 12.58
C LEU A 402 -11.90 3.17 13.65
N GLU A 403 -13.22 3.39 13.55
CA GLU A 403 -14.00 4.22 14.48
C GLU A 403 -14.05 3.59 15.87
N GLU A 404 -14.37 2.32 15.98
CA GLU A 404 -14.47 1.56 17.25
C GLU A 404 -13.13 1.48 17.99
N ASN A 405 -12.01 1.58 17.27
CA ASN A 405 -10.66 1.47 17.83
C ASN A 405 -9.87 2.80 17.79
N THR A 406 -10.56 3.93 17.63
CA THR A 406 -9.99 5.27 17.80
C THR A 406 -10.57 5.94 19.02
N PHE A 407 -9.73 6.29 19.98
CA PHE A 407 -10.14 6.77 21.30
C PHE A 407 -9.64 8.18 21.57
N ASP A 408 -10.54 9.06 22.01
CA ASP A 408 -10.18 10.37 22.55
C ASP A 408 -9.73 10.19 24.01
N LEU A 409 -8.42 10.29 24.25
CA LEU A 409 -7.82 10.07 25.56
C LEU A 409 -7.20 11.36 26.09
N SER A 410 -7.35 11.60 27.38
CA SER A 410 -6.93 12.84 28.04
C SER A 410 -5.89 12.64 29.13
N THR A 411 -5.68 11.39 29.58
CA THR A 411 -4.74 11.04 30.64
C THR A 411 -3.68 10.06 30.17
N TRP A 412 -2.55 10.10 30.83
CA TRP A 412 -1.45 9.17 30.58
C TRP A 412 -1.83 7.72 30.91
N GLU A 413 -2.60 7.52 31.96
CA GLU A 413 -3.08 6.23 32.41
C GLU A 413 -3.97 5.56 31.35
N GLU A 414 -4.90 6.30 30.74
CA GLU A 414 -5.74 5.82 29.63
C GLU A 414 -4.92 5.38 28.42
N VAL A 415 -3.85 6.11 28.07
CA VAL A 415 -2.96 5.74 26.96
C VAL A 415 -2.21 4.45 27.27
N LYS A 416 -1.69 4.28 28.49
CA LYS A 416 -1.01 3.05 28.91
C LYS A 416 -1.95 1.84 28.86
N GLU A 417 -3.18 2.01 29.36
CA GLU A 417 -4.20 0.96 29.36
C GLU A 417 -4.56 0.56 27.93
N MET A 418 -4.79 1.53 27.04
CA MET A 418 -5.05 1.25 25.63
C MET A 418 -3.88 0.51 24.99
N ALA A 419 -2.64 0.96 25.19
CA ALA A 419 -1.46 0.41 24.56
C ALA A 419 -1.13 -1.03 25.01
N SER A 420 -1.32 -1.32 26.31
CA SER A 420 -1.04 -2.65 26.88
C SER A 420 -2.20 -3.64 26.75
N GLY A 421 -3.40 -3.17 26.48
CA GLY A 421 -4.63 -3.97 26.42
C GLY A 421 -5.23 -4.04 25.02
N ARG A 422 -6.21 -3.18 24.77
CA ARG A 422 -7.07 -3.25 23.58
C ARG A 422 -6.39 -2.82 22.27
N GLY A 423 -5.27 -2.06 22.31
CA GLY A 423 -4.67 -1.45 21.13
C GLY A 423 -5.52 -0.34 20.50
N GLY A 424 -5.17 0.08 19.28
CA GLY A 424 -5.88 1.10 18.53
C GLY A 424 -5.15 2.43 18.44
N PHE A 425 -5.88 3.48 18.03
CA PHE A 425 -5.38 4.85 17.99
C PHE A 425 -5.81 5.63 19.23
N ALA A 426 -4.85 6.24 19.92
CA ALA A 426 -5.11 7.28 20.91
C ALA A 426 -5.03 8.66 20.22
N ARG A 427 -6.15 9.38 20.16
CA ARG A 427 -6.20 10.78 19.76
C ARG A 427 -6.10 11.64 21.02
N THR A 428 -5.05 12.47 21.11
CA THR A 428 -4.74 13.23 22.31
C THR A 428 -4.26 14.63 22.00
N LYS A 429 -4.10 15.46 23.03
CA LYS A 429 -3.34 16.70 22.95
C LYS A 429 -1.86 16.46 23.21
N TRP A 430 -1.00 17.16 22.48
CA TRP A 430 0.45 17.09 22.58
C TRP A 430 1.10 18.49 22.57
N CYS A 431 2.10 18.68 23.40
CA CYS A 431 2.78 19.97 23.57
C CYS A 431 3.85 20.28 22.51
N GLY A 432 4.07 19.36 21.55
CA GLY A 432 5.12 19.51 20.53
C GLY A 432 6.52 19.09 20.99
N SER A 433 6.73 18.71 22.26
CA SER A 433 8.04 18.38 22.79
C SER A 433 8.50 16.99 22.34
N ARG A 434 9.77 16.92 21.87
CA ARG A 434 10.43 15.68 21.50
C ARG A 434 10.59 14.73 22.68
N GLU A 435 10.84 15.27 23.90
CA GLU A 435 10.97 14.48 25.13
C GLU A 435 9.66 13.73 25.44
N CYS A 436 8.51 14.40 25.26
CA CYS A 436 7.22 13.75 25.45
C CYS A 436 7.00 12.64 24.41
N GLU A 437 7.38 12.89 23.16
CA GLU A 437 7.24 11.89 22.09
C GLU A 437 8.14 10.66 22.34
N LEU A 438 9.36 10.85 22.78
CA LEU A 438 10.26 9.76 23.19
C LEU A 438 9.71 9.01 24.40
N GLY A 439 9.21 9.74 25.42
CA GLY A 439 8.64 9.13 26.61
C GLY A 439 7.39 8.28 26.32
N MET A 440 6.56 8.67 25.37
CA MET A 440 5.42 7.86 24.89
C MET A 440 5.90 6.51 24.33
N LYS A 441 6.96 6.52 23.54
CA LYS A 441 7.55 5.29 22.97
C LYS A 441 8.19 4.42 24.04
N GLU A 442 8.99 4.99 24.90
CA GLU A 442 9.74 4.25 25.94
C GLU A 442 8.82 3.64 26.99
N LYS A 443 7.80 4.36 27.43
CA LYS A 443 6.98 3.97 28.59
C LYS A 443 5.67 3.26 28.22
N ALA A 444 5.14 3.45 27.01
CA ALA A 444 3.91 2.80 26.56
C ALA A 444 4.04 2.05 25.23
N GLY A 445 5.21 2.07 24.59
CA GLY A 445 5.42 1.37 23.30
C GLY A 445 4.69 2.00 22.12
N VAL A 446 4.00 3.13 22.29
CA VAL A 446 3.28 3.82 21.23
C VAL A 446 4.16 4.88 20.57
N SER A 447 4.09 4.97 19.24
CA SER A 447 4.73 6.01 18.46
C SER A 447 3.72 7.02 17.94
N SER A 448 4.15 8.25 17.69
CA SER A 448 3.36 9.23 16.98
C SER A 448 3.04 8.72 15.57
N ARG A 449 1.77 8.78 15.19
CA ARG A 449 1.37 8.38 13.83
C ARG A 449 1.32 9.58 12.92
N CYS A 450 0.46 10.53 13.26
CA CYS A 450 0.37 11.81 12.57
C CYS A 450 -0.37 12.85 13.42
N MET A 451 -0.12 14.10 13.13
CA MET A 451 -0.99 15.21 13.48
C MET A 451 -2.03 15.34 12.38
N PRO A 452 -3.34 15.13 12.65
CA PRO A 452 -4.36 15.18 11.61
C PRO A 452 -4.36 16.53 10.90
N LEU A 453 -4.67 16.54 9.60
CA LEU A 453 -4.71 17.79 8.81
C LEU A 453 -5.69 18.79 9.38
N ARG A 454 -6.84 18.30 9.86
CA ARG A 454 -7.84 19.12 10.54
C ARG A 454 -7.59 19.05 12.05
N GLN A 455 -7.02 20.12 12.59
CA GLN A 455 -6.83 20.32 14.02
C GLN A 455 -8.13 20.85 14.65
N SER A 456 -8.45 20.41 15.87
CA SER A 456 -9.66 20.90 16.59
C SER A 456 -9.56 22.37 17.00
N GLY A 457 -8.33 22.88 17.15
CA GLY A 457 -8.07 24.24 17.65
C GLY A 457 -8.39 24.42 19.14
N THR A 458 -8.87 23.39 19.81
CA THR A 458 -9.20 23.44 21.25
C THR A 458 -7.94 23.36 22.11
N LYS A 459 -7.94 24.05 23.24
CA LYS A 459 -6.92 23.90 24.27
C LYS A 459 -7.16 22.64 25.11
N GLY A 460 -6.10 22.03 25.54
CA GLY A 460 -6.10 20.89 26.45
C GLY A 460 -4.76 20.74 27.13
N LYS A 461 -4.54 19.58 27.74
CA LYS A 461 -3.26 19.24 28.37
C LYS A 461 -2.54 18.15 27.59
N CYS A 462 -1.24 18.30 27.40
CA CYS A 462 -0.41 17.24 26.87
C CYS A 462 -0.57 15.98 27.72
N VAL A 463 -1.00 14.89 27.08
CA VAL A 463 -1.30 13.62 27.76
C VAL A 463 -0.10 13.06 28.56
N PHE A 464 1.13 13.38 28.15
CA PHE A 464 2.34 12.89 28.82
C PHE A 464 2.86 13.79 29.95
N CYS A 465 2.99 15.11 29.71
CA CYS A 465 3.62 16.02 30.68
C CYS A 465 2.65 16.98 31.39
N GLY A 466 1.37 17.01 31.02
CA GLY A 466 0.34 17.86 31.61
C GLY A 466 0.42 19.35 31.26
N LYS A 467 1.40 19.81 30.46
CA LYS A 467 1.50 21.20 30.00
C LYS A 467 0.36 21.54 29.05
N GLU A 468 -0.02 22.81 28.97
CA GLU A 468 -0.99 23.27 27.97
C GLU A 468 -0.57 22.88 26.55
N ALA A 469 -1.51 22.44 25.75
CA ALA A 469 -1.31 22.00 24.37
C ALA A 469 -2.54 22.26 23.51
N THR A 470 -2.31 22.55 22.24
CA THR A 470 -3.36 22.75 21.24
C THR A 470 -3.28 21.75 20.08
N THR A 471 -2.15 21.06 19.92
CA THR A 471 -1.93 20.12 18.82
C THR A 471 -2.63 18.80 19.07
N ASP A 472 -3.51 18.41 18.16
CA ASP A 472 -4.08 17.07 18.12
C ASP A 472 -3.10 16.12 17.44
N ILE A 473 -2.93 14.93 18.01
CA ILE A 473 -2.01 13.91 17.49
C ILE A 473 -2.58 12.50 17.71
N TYR A 474 -2.29 11.61 16.78
CA TYR A 474 -2.58 10.18 16.88
C TYR A 474 -1.36 9.40 17.32
N TRP A 475 -1.54 8.51 18.29
CA TRP A 475 -0.57 7.56 18.80
C TRP A 475 -1.05 6.14 18.55
N GLY A 476 -0.14 5.22 18.34
CA GLY A 476 -0.48 3.80 18.22
C GLY A 476 0.76 2.93 18.22
N VAL A 477 0.55 1.64 18.50
CA VAL A 477 1.55 0.60 18.24
C VAL A 477 1.59 0.39 16.74
N ALA A 478 2.78 0.33 16.14
CA ALA A 478 2.95 0.26 14.69
C ALA A 478 3.77 -0.95 14.24
N TYR A 479 3.54 -1.36 13.00
CA TYR A 479 4.34 -2.34 12.29
C TYR A 479 5.72 -1.81 11.89
#